data_3959c915f3356e62ad0623ed1b785207
#
_entry.id   3959c915f3356e62ad0623ed1b785207
#
_cell.length_a   1.000
_cell.length_b   1.000
_cell.length_c   1.000
_cell.angle_alpha   90.00
_cell.angle_beta   90.00
_cell.angle_gamma   90.00
#
_symmetry.space_group_name_H-M   'P 1'
#
loop_
_entity.id
_entity.type
_entity.pdbx_description
1 polymer ?
#
loop_
_entity_poly.entity_id
_entity_poly.type
_entity_poly.pdbx_seq_one_letter_code
_entity_poly.pdbx_strand_id
1 'polypeptide(L)'
;MIKDINQVFLSSPKMSIDDSSKIVIMSDCHRGTALSFDNFISNEEIYKSALMYYYSKDFTYIELGDGDEMWEVDNYQEIIKTYIDIFRKLKKFYDEKRLIMIYGNHDILKRSKVFLEKYFYKYYDHKTNKSEALLDGLEVNESLILNYKDYDIFLIHGHQMDIMNSKFWRISRFLVKNIWRPLETMGASDPTGLAKNNKTKKK
;
A
#
# COMPACT_ATOMS: atom_id res chain seq x y z
N MET A 1 15.21 -5.26 -15.42
CA MET A 1 14.52 -6.09 -16.42
C MET A 1 13.05 -6.10 -16.01
N ILE A 2 12.13 -5.72 -16.90
CA ILE A 2 10.70 -5.88 -16.64
C ILE A 2 10.46 -7.37 -16.67
N LYS A 3 9.91 -7.94 -15.60
CA LYS A 3 9.42 -9.31 -15.67
C LYS A 3 8.19 -9.33 -16.58
N ASP A 4 8.13 -10.29 -17.49
CA ASP A 4 6.91 -10.60 -18.20
C ASP A 4 5.84 -11.00 -17.18
N ILE A 5 4.58 -10.62 -17.41
CA ILE A 5 3.45 -10.95 -16.55
C ILE A 5 3.36 -12.46 -16.28
N ASN A 6 3.74 -13.27 -17.26
CA ASN A 6 3.82 -14.73 -17.11
C ASN A 6 4.88 -15.15 -16.09
N GLN A 7 6.02 -14.45 -16.04
CA GLN A 7 7.07 -14.73 -15.06
C GLN A 7 6.62 -14.33 -13.66
N VAL A 8 5.88 -13.21 -13.54
CA VAL A 8 5.29 -12.78 -12.28
C VAL A 8 4.29 -13.84 -11.81
N PHE A 9 3.38 -14.29 -12.67
CA PHE A 9 2.41 -15.34 -12.37
C PHE A 9 3.09 -16.63 -11.88
N LEU A 10 4.08 -17.12 -12.63
CA LEU A 10 4.78 -18.37 -12.31
C LEU A 10 5.58 -18.29 -10.98
N SER A 11 6.04 -17.10 -10.59
CA SER A 11 6.78 -16.88 -9.34
C SER A 11 5.90 -16.46 -8.17
N SER A 12 4.59 -16.30 -8.37
CA SER A 12 3.66 -15.86 -7.33
C SER A 12 3.50 -16.89 -6.24
N PRO A 13 3.51 -16.49 -4.96
CA PRO A 13 3.07 -17.35 -3.89
C PRO A 13 1.60 -17.74 -4.08
N LYS A 14 1.22 -18.89 -3.55
CA LYS A 14 -0.13 -19.43 -3.66
C LYS A 14 -0.77 -19.56 -2.30
N MET A 15 -2.04 -19.22 -2.21
CA MET A 15 -2.88 -19.37 -1.02
C MET A 15 -4.16 -20.12 -1.40
N SER A 16 -4.40 -21.26 -0.79
CA SER A 16 -5.66 -21.99 -0.98
C SER A 16 -6.79 -21.33 -0.21
N ILE A 17 -7.93 -21.18 -0.86
CA ILE A 17 -9.15 -20.61 -0.28
C ILE A 17 -10.35 -21.53 -0.59
N ASP A 18 -11.39 -21.42 0.21
CA ASP A 18 -12.62 -22.20 0.10
C ASP A 18 -13.87 -21.34 0.36
N ASP A 19 -15.05 -21.96 0.40
CA ASP A 19 -16.34 -21.29 0.60
C ASP A 19 -16.46 -20.64 2.00
N SER A 20 -15.60 -20.97 2.96
CA SER A 20 -15.55 -20.39 4.31
C SER A 20 -14.56 -19.22 4.42
N SER A 21 -13.69 -19.06 3.44
CA SER A 21 -12.62 -18.07 3.45
C SER A 21 -13.18 -16.65 3.37
N LYS A 22 -12.73 -15.79 4.29
CA LYS A 22 -13.13 -14.39 4.37
C LYS A 22 -11.93 -13.52 4.03
N ILE A 23 -11.98 -12.83 2.91
CA ILE A 23 -10.89 -11.99 2.42
C ILE A 23 -11.41 -10.58 2.15
N VAL A 24 -10.68 -9.58 2.60
CA VAL A 24 -10.86 -8.19 2.20
C VAL A 24 -9.61 -7.70 1.51
N ILE A 25 -9.78 -7.06 0.36
CA ILE A 25 -8.68 -6.53 -0.45
C ILE A 25 -8.87 -5.00 -0.52
N MET A 26 -7.81 -4.26 -0.18
CA MET A 26 -7.76 -2.81 -0.32
C MET A 26 -6.46 -2.42 -1.02
N SER A 27 -6.51 -1.38 -1.85
CA SER A 27 -5.35 -0.84 -2.58
C SER A 27 -5.37 0.69 -2.58
N ASP A 28 -4.29 1.30 -3.05
CA ASP A 28 -4.22 2.72 -3.36
C ASP A 28 -4.60 3.63 -2.17
N CYS A 29 -4.18 3.24 -0.96
CA CYS A 29 -4.38 4.06 0.23
C CYS A 29 -3.52 5.33 0.18
N HIS A 30 -2.29 5.24 -0.34
CA HIS A 30 -1.35 6.36 -0.44
C HIS A 30 -1.16 7.09 0.89
N ARG A 31 -0.91 6.35 1.99
CA ARG A 31 -0.62 6.94 3.30
C ARG A 31 0.65 7.79 3.21
N GLY A 32 0.51 9.09 3.41
CA GLY A 32 1.60 10.06 3.35
C GLY A 32 2.07 10.49 4.74
N THR A 33 2.16 11.80 4.96
CA THR A 33 2.66 12.40 6.21
C THR A 33 1.69 13.41 6.84
N ALA A 34 0.40 13.30 6.51
CA ALA A 34 -0.67 14.22 6.94
C ALA A 34 -0.42 15.70 6.56
N LEU A 35 0.37 15.95 5.53
CA LEU A 35 0.53 17.27 4.95
C LEU A 35 -0.53 17.54 3.87
N SER A 36 -0.57 18.76 3.31
CA SER A 36 -1.60 19.20 2.37
C SER A 36 -1.76 18.35 1.10
N PHE A 37 -0.74 17.58 0.74
CA PHE A 37 -0.74 16.63 -0.38
C PHE A 37 -1.08 15.20 0.02
N ASP A 38 -1.34 14.94 1.30
CA ASP A 38 -1.75 13.61 1.77
C ASP A 38 -3.24 13.40 1.56
N ASN A 39 -3.59 12.73 0.48
CA ASN A 39 -4.98 12.44 0.12
C ASN A 39 -5.64 11.40 1.03
N PHE A 40 -4.85 10.62 1.78
CA PHE A 40 -5.38 9.58 2.67
C PHE A 40 -5.95 10.15 3.97
N ILE A 41 -5.47 11.30 4.43
CA ILE A 41 -5.84 11.85 5.75
C ILE A 41 -7.36 11.97 5.96
N SER A 42 -8.10 12.36 4.91
CA SER A 42 -9.57 12.47 4.98
C SER A 42 -10.28 11.11 5.11
N ASN A 43 -9.59 10.03 4.79
CA ASN A 43 -10.12 8.67 4.85
C ASN A 43 -9.60 7.86 6.06
N GLU A 44 -8.72 8.44 6.87
CA GLU A 44 -8.03 7.73 7.96
C GLU A 44 -9.00 7.06 8.92
N GLU A 45 -10.00 7.78 9.42
CA GLU A 45 -10.93 7.26 10.43
C GLU A 45 -11.84 6.16 9.87
N ILE A 46 -12.32 6.32 8.62
CA ILE A 46 -13.12 5.27 8.00
C ILE A 46 -12.30 4.02 7.72
N TYR A 47 -11.02 4.19 7.31
CA TYR A 47 -10.11 3.08 7.09
C TYR A 47 -9.78 2.34 8.39
N LYS A 48 -9.49 3.06 9.48
CA LYS A 48 -9.27 2.46 10.81
C LYS A 48 -10.48 1.67 11.30
N SER A 49 -11.67 2.20 11.06
CA SER A 49 -12.93 1.54 11.42
C SER A 49 -13.15 0.27 10.58
N ALA A 50 -12.88 0.33 9.27
CA ALA A 50 -12.98 -0.81 8.38
C ALA A 50 -11.99 -1.93 8.77
N LEU A 51 -10.72 -1.58 9.05
CA LEU A 51 -9.73 -2.55 9.53
C LEU A 51 -10.24 -3.30 10.77
N MET A 52 -10.75 -2.57 11.78
CA MET A 52 -11.21 -3.19 13.02
C MET A 52 -12.49 -4.03 12.80
N TYR A 53 -13.38 -3.61 11.93
CA TYR A 53 -14.55 -4.40 11.55
C TYR A 53 -14.14 -5.73 10.93
N TYR A 54 -13.28 -5.71 9.89
CA TYR A 54 -12.83 -6.93 9.22
C TYR A 54 -11.98 -7.83 10.13
N TYR A 55 -11.14 -7.22 10.98
CA TYR A 55 -10.40 -7.97 12.00
C TYR A 55 -11.33 -8.77 12.92
N SER A 56 -12.39 -8.12 13.45
CA SER A 56 -13.34 -8.73 14.38
C SER A 56 -14.23 -9.81 13.75
N LYS A 57 -14.25 -9.89 12.42
CA LYS A 57 -15.02 -10.88 11.64
C LYS A 57 -14.13 -11.98 11.03
N ASP A 58 -12.88 -12.07 11.47
CA ASP A 58 -11.90 -13.07 11.05
C ASP A 58 -11.54 -13.02 9.55
N PHE A 59 -11.56 -11.83 8.95
CA PHE A 59 -11.09 -11.67 7.60
C PHE A 59 -9.56 -11.72 7.51
N THR A 60 -9.03 -12.26 6.42
CA THR A 60 -7.67 -12.02 5.95
C THR A 60 -7.65 -10.70 5.20
N TYR A 61 -6.73 -9.81 5.57
CA TYR A 61 -6.53 -8.52 4.91
C TYR A 61 -5.41 -8.62 3.89
N ILE A 62 -5.69 -8.22 2.66
CA ILE A 62 -4.70 -8.13 1.57
C ILE A 62 -4.58 -6.66 1.17
N GLU A 63 -3.38 -6.08 1.37
CA GLU A 63 -3.03 -4.77 0.81
C GLU A 63 -2.48 -4.98 -0.59
N LEU A 64 -3.23 -4.53 -1.61
CA LEU A 64 -2.93 -4.80 -3.02
C LEU A 64 -2.20 -3.61 -3.67
N GLY A 65 -1.07 -3.21 -3.09
CA GLY A 65 -0.18 -2.18 -3.61
C GLY A 65 -0.59 -0.75 -3.29
N ASP A 66 0.36 0.15 -3.40
CA ASP A 66 0.24 1.59 -3.16
C ASP A 66 -0.43 1.92 -1.81
N GLY A 67 -0.11 1.10 -0.79
CA GLY A 67 -0.55 1.35 0.57
C GLY A 67 0.07 2.62 1.15
N ASP A 68 1.31 2.93 0.76
CA ASP A 68 2.08 4.04 1.28
C ASP A 68 2.66 4.91 0.17
N GLU A 69 2.64 6.25 0.35
CA GLU A 69 3.12 7.24 -0.60
C GLU A 69 4.63 7.48 -0.44
N MET A 70 5.46 6.79 -1.22
CA MET A 70 6.91 6.92 -1.15
C MET A 70 7.51 7.75 -2.29
N TRP A 71 6.70 8.23 -3.23
CA TRP A 71 7.20 9.10 -4.28
C TRP A 71 7.35 10.53 -3.79
N GLU A 72 6.45 10.95 -2.91
CA GLU A 72 6.40 12.31 -2.37
C GLU A 72 7.12 12.43 -1.02
N VAL A 73 7.33 11.33 -0.32
CA VAL A 73 7.94 11.29 1.02
C VAL A 73 9.34 10.68 0.98
N ASP A 74 10.33 11.41 1.52
CA ASP A 74 11.70 10.93 1.60
C ASP A 74 11.98 10.08 2.82
N ASN A 75 11.36 10.43 3.95
CA ASN A 75 11.55 9.74 5.21
C ASN A 75 10.36 8.85 5.49
N TYR A 76 10.54 7.57 5.23
CA TYR A 76 9.49 6.58 5.47
C TYR A 76 9.08 6.44 6.94
N GLN A 77 9.98 6.73 7.87
CA GLN A 77 9.63 6.75 9.30
C GLN A 77 8.54 7.78 9.63
N GLU A 78 8.48 8.88 8.89
CA GLU A 78 7.41 9.88 9.08
C GLU A 78 6.03 9.32 8.70
N ILE A 79 5.91 8.49 7.66
CA ILE A 79 4.66 7.81 7.32
C ILE A 79 4.21 6.89 8.45
N ILE A 80 5.12 6.03 8.93
CA ILE A 80 4.83 5.11 10.04
C ILE A 80 4.45 5.89 11.30
N LYS A 81 5.20 6.94 11.64
CA LYS A 81 4.92 7.78 12.81
C LYS A 81 3.55 8.45 12.72
N THR A 82 3.22 9.00 11.54
CA THR A 82 1.95 9.67 11.28
C THR A 82 0.78 8.71 11.44
N TYR A 83 0.89 7.53 10.85
CA TYR A 83 -0.18 6.52 10.82
C TYR A 83 0.10 5.31 11.73
N ILE A 84 0.83 5.50 12.83
CA ILE A 84 1.22 4.39 13.72
C ILE A 84 0.03 3.57 14.23
N ASP A 85 -1.10 4.20 14.45
CA ASP A 85 -2.31 3.50 14.88
C ASP A 85 -2.87 2.56 13.81
N ILE A 86 -2.70 2.90 12.53
CA ILE A 86 -3.03 2.01 11.41
C ILE A 86 -2.07 0.83 11.39
N PHE A 87 -0.76 1.09 11.46
CA PHE A 87 0.24 0.01 11.49
C PHE A 87 0.06 -0.93 12.68
N ARG A 88 -0.34 -0.43 13.85
CA ARG A 88 -0.70 -1.26 15.01
C ARG A 88 -1.95 -2.11 14.76
N LYS A 89 -2.93 -1.61 13.96
CA LYS A 89 -4.09 -2.40 13.55
C LYS A 89 -3.70 -3.46 12.51
N LEU A 90 -2.86 -3.12 11.54
CA LEU A 90 -2.30 -4.08 10.58
C LEU A 90 -1.49 -5.16 11.30
N LYS A 91 -0.73 -4.78 12.35
CA LYS A 91 -0.02 -5.73 13.19
C LYS A 91 -0.93 -6.79 13.81
N LYS A 92 -2.15 -6.46 14.20
CA LYS A 92 -3.10 -7.46 14.72
C LYS A 92 -3.39 -8.57 13.69
N PHE A 93 -3.62 -8.19 12.42
CA PHE A 93 -3.78 -9.17 11.35
C PHE A 93 -2.49 -9.97 11.13
N TYR A 94 -1.33 -9.29 11.20
CA TYR A 94 -0.03 -9.92 11.01
C TYR A 94 0.27 -10.98 12.08
N ASP A 95 0.06 -10.64 13.34
CA ASP A 95 0.30 -11.54 14.49
C ASP A 95 -0.56 -12.83 14.38
N GLU A 96 -1.72 -12.74 13.74
CA GLU A 96 -2.62 -13.87 13.49
C GLU A 96 -2.43 -14.50 12.09
N LYS A 97 -1.37 -14.13 11.36
CA LYS A 97 -1.06 -14.62 10.00
C LYS A 97 -2.18 -14.34 8.99
N ARG A 98 -2.91 -13.26 9.20
CA ARG A 98 -4.02 -12.78 8.36
C ARG A 98 -3.71 -11.47 7.62
N LEU A 99 -2.42 -11.10 7.49
CA LEU A 99 -1.95 -9.96 6.71
C LEU A 99 -1.13 -10.44 5.54
N ILE A 100 -1.49 -10.00 4.34
CA ILE A 100 -0.69 -10.17 3.13
C ILE A 100 -0.49 -8.80 2.51
N MET A 101 0.75 -8.47 2.14
CA MET A 101 1.06 -7.22 1.46
C MET A 101 1.66 -7.49 0.07
N ILE A 102 1.14 -6.76 -0.91
CA ILE A 102 1.64 -6.70 -2.27
C ILE A 102 2.12 -5.26 -2.49
N TYR A 103 3.28 -5.06 -3.10
CA TYR A 103 3.76 -3.72 -3.40
C TYR A 103 3.20 -3.19 -4.73
N GLY A 104 2.97 -1.88 -4.78
CA GLY A 104 2.64 -1.15 -6.00
C GLY A 104 3.86 -0.39 -6.54
N ASN A 105 3.61 0.61 -7.39
CA ASN A 105 4.67 1.46 -7.92
C ASN A 105 5.09 2.56 -6.92
N HIS A 106 4.17 3.11 -6.14
CA HIS A 106 4.47 4.13 -5.15
C HIS A 106 5.25 3.56 -3.95
N ASP A 107 5.00 2.34 -3.59
CA ASP A 107 5.66 1.68 -2.46
C ASP A 107 6.56 0.50 -2.85
N ILE A 108 7.10 0.52 -4.08
CA ILE A 108 7.97 -0.52 -4.66
C ILE A 108 9.22 -0.81 -3.82
N LEU A 109 9.64 0.09 -2.94
CA LEU A 109 10.78 -0.12 -2.04
C LEU A 109 10.51 -1.25 -1.04
N LYS A 110 9.25 -1.56 -0.73
CA LYS A 110 8.84 -2.67 0.14
C LYS A 110 9.27 -4.05 -0.38
N ARG A 111 9.61 -4.19 -1.65
CA ARG A 111 10.20 -5.43 -2.20
C ARG A 111 11.57 -5.77 -1.61
N SER A 112 12.24 -4.80 -0.97
CA SER A 112 13.59 -4.97 -0.39
C SER A 112 13.49 -5.39 1.06
N LYS A 113 14.01 -6.58 1.39
CA LYS A 113 14.09 -7.06 2.77
C LYS A 113 14.83 -6.08 3.67
N VAL A 114 15.94 -5.51 3.20
CA VAL A 114 16.72 -4.50 3.95
C VAL A 114 15.89 -3.27 4.26
N PHE A 115 15.01 -2.86 3.34
CA PHE A 115 14.09 -1.76 3.56
C PHE A 115 13.05 -2.11 4.63
N LEU A 116 12.47 -3.31 4.56
CA LEU A 116 11.49 -3.78 5.55
C LEU A 116 12.11 -3.91 6.94
N GLU A 117 13.30 -4.49 7.05
CA GLU A 117 14.04 -4.59 8.32
C GLU A 117 14.29 -3.22 8.95
N LYS A 118 14.63 -2.24 8.12
CA LYS A 118 14.93 -0.88 8.61
C LYS A 118 13.69 -0.14 9.10
N TYR A 119 12.54 -0.29 8.44
CA TYR A 119 11.38 0.59 8.66
C TYR A 119 10.15 -0.12 9.21
N PHE A 120 9.94 -1.40 8.87
CA PHE A 120 8.71 -2.12 9.23
C PHE A 120 8.85 -3.06 10.42
N TYR A 121 10.05 -3.59 10.67
CA TYR A 121 10.19 -4.60 11.70
C TYR A 121 10.09 -4.01 13.10
N LYS A 122 10.56 -2.76 13.28
CA LYS A 122 10.55 -2.08 14.57
C LYS A 122 10.13 -0.63 14.42
N TYR A 123 9.38 -0.15 15.40
CA TYR A 123 9.04 1.25 15.56
C TYR A 123 9.63 1.77 16.86
N TYR A 124 10.31 2.93 16.79
CA TYR A 124 10.79 3.63 17.97
C TYR A 124 9.85 4.78 18.30
N ASP A 125 9.16 4.68 19.43
CA ASP A 125 8.28 5.73 19.92
C ASP A 125 9.07 6.76 20.72
N HIS A 126 9.31 7.91 20.12
CA HIS A 126 10.04 9.02 20.76
C HIS A 126 9.32 9.61 21.98
N LYS A 127 8.01 9.41 22.14
CA LYS A 127 7.25 9.92 23.30
C LYS A 127 7.49 9.05 24.53
N THR A 128 7.59 7.77 24.34
CA THR A 128 7.79 6.81 25.44
C THR A 128 9.23 6.34 25.57
N ASN A 129 10.14 6.70 24.64
CA ASN A 129 11.50 6.22 24.52
C ASN A 129 11.59 4.68 24.49
N LYS A 130 10.63 4.02 23.83
CA LYS A 130 10.58 2.57 23.72
C LYS A 130 10.57 2.13 22.26
N SER A 131 11.22 1.00 22.00
CA SER A 131 11.11 0.31 20.72
C SER A 131 10.11 -0.83 20.85
N GLU A 132 9.20 -0.94 19.88
CA GLU A 132 8.26 -2.04 19.76
C GLU A 132 8.46 -2.79 18.44
N ALA A 133 8.25 -4.11 18.44
CA ALA A 133 8.16 -4.88 17.22
C ALA A 133 6.86 -4.48 16.50
N LEU A 134 6.97 -4.10 15.22
CA LEU A 134 5.81 -3.70 14.42
C LEU A 134 5.36 -4.87 13.53
N LEU A 135 6.08 -5.13 12.45
CA LEU A 135 5.80 -6.23 11.52
C LEU A 135 7.09 -7.03 11.29
N ASP A 136 7.66 -7.55 12.38
CA ASP A 136 8.95 -8.23 12.35
C ASP A 136 8.88 -9.50 11.51
N GLY A 137 9.77 -9.61 10.52
CA GLY A 137 9.77 -10.72 9.55
C GLY A 137 8.75 -10.59 8.43
N LEU A 138 8.06 -9.43 8.28
CA LEU A 138 7.15 -9.20 7.16
C LEU A 138 7.84 -9.44 5.82
N GLU A 139 7.18 -10.18 4.95
CA GLU A 139 7.50 -10.30 3.53
C GLU A 139 6.43 -9.61 2.70
N VAL A 140 6.86 -8.86 1.68
CA VAL A 140 5.96 -8.17 0.76
C VAL A 140 6.16 -8.74 -0.65
N ASN A 141 5.07 -9.19 -1.25
CA ASN A 141 5.09 -9.90 -2.52
C ASN A 141 4.86 -8.94 -3.71
N GLU A 142 5.19 -9.39 -4.91
CA GLU A 142 4.86 -8.70 -6.16
C GLU A 142 3.41 -9.00 -6.59
N SER A 143 2.91 -10.15 -6.18
CA SER A 143 1.61 -10.70 -6.59
C SER A 143 1.22 -11.86 -5.66
N LEU A 144 0.00 -12.36 -5.80
CA LEU A 144 -0.51 -13.51 -5.08
C LEU A 144 -1.47 -14.30 -5.97
N ILE A 145 -1.48 -15.61 -5.89
CA ILE A 145 -2.51 -16.44 -6.49
C ILE A 145 -3.39 -17.03 -5.40
N LEU A 146 -4.69 -16.76 -5.46
CA LEU A 146 -5.68 -17.44 -4.64
C LEU A 146 -6.21 -18.64 -5.42
N ASN A 147 -5.97 -19.86 -4.90
CA ASN A 147 -6.49 -21.09 -5.49
C ASN A 147 -7.87 -21.38 -4.88
N TYR A 148 -8.90 -21.33 -5.70
CA TYR A 148 -10.28 -21.63 -5.31
C TYR A 148 -10.84 -22.71 -6.22
N LYS A 149 -11.01 -23.92 -5.72
CA LYS A 149 -11.45 -25.09 -6.50
C LYS A 149 -10.53 -25.27 -7.72
N ASP A 150 -11.08 -25.20 -8.92
CA ASP A 150 -10.34 -25.33 -10.18
C ASP A 150 -9.90 -23.98 -10.77
N TYR A 151 -10.02 -22.88 -10.02
CA TYR A 151 -9.71 -21.53 -10.47
C TYR A 151 -8.51 -20.94 -9.73
N ASP A 152 -7.66 -20.25 -10.48
CA ASP A 152 -6.59 -19.40 -9.97
C ASP A 152 -7.01 -17.94 -10.11
N ILE A 153 -7.17 -17.24 -8.97
CA ILE A 153 -7.44 -15.80 -8.96
C ILE A 153 -6.10 -15.09 -8.76
N PHE A 154 -5.64 -14.42 -9.82
CA PHE A 154 -4.35 -13.73 -9.81
C PHE A 154 -4.50 -12.30 -9.31
N LEU A 155 -3.89 -11.98 -8.19
CA LEU A 155 -3.87 -10.66 -7.58
C LEU A 155 -2.53 -9.97 -7.88
N ILE A 156 -2.62 -8.81 -8.50
CA ILE A 156 -1.49 -7.97 -8.90
C ILE A 156 -1.93 -6.51 -8.88
N HIS A 157 -1.05 -5.59 -8.45
CA HIS A 157 -1.39 -4.16 -8.44
C HIS A 157 -1.57 -3.58 -9.85
N GLY A 158 -0.88 -4.13 -10.86
CA GLY A 158 -1.08 -3.77 -12.27
C GLY A 158 -0.04 -2.79 -12.82
N HIS A 159 0.80 -2.19 -11.99
CA HIS A 159 1.87 -1.29 -12.45
C HIS A 159 2.88 -1.96 -13.39
N GLN A 160 2.95 -3.28 -13.38
CA GLN A 160 3.83 -4.08 -14.25
C GLN A 160 3.44 -3.96 -15.72
N MET A 161 2.18 -3.67 -16.02
CA MET A 161 1.68 -3.47 -17.39
C MET A 161 1.88 -2.04 -17.90
N ASP A 162 2.21 -1.11 -17.01
CA ASP A 162 2.51 0.28 -17.38
C ASP A 162 4.02 0.49 -17.49
N ILE A 163 4.49 0.81 -18.71
CA ILE A 163 5.91 1.02 -19.00
C ILE A 163 6.50 2.16 -18.17
N MET A 164 5.74 3.25 -17.98
CA MET A 164 6.20 4.40 -17.20
C MET A 164 6.32 4.06 -15.72
N ASN A 165 5.36 3.36 -15.16
CA ASN A 165 5.33 3.02 -13.74
C ASN A 165 6.20 1.80 -13.38
N SER A 166 6.47 0.91 -14.33
CA SER A 166 7.33 -0.26 -14.09
C SER A 166 8.79 -0.02 -14.44
N LYS A 167 9.09 0.52 -15.62
CA LYS A 167 10.45 0.70 -16.12
C LYS A 167 11.09 2.01 -15.67
N PHE A 168 10.30 3.07 -15.68
CA PHE A 168 10.74 4.42 -15.41
C PHE A 168 10.27 4.96 -14.05
N TRP A 169 9.88 4.10 -13.11
CA TRP A 169 9.37 4.51 -11.80
C TRP A 169 10.27 5.53 -11.07
N ARG A 170 11.61 5.43 -11.24
CA ARG A 170 12.54 6.40 -10.65
C ARG A 170 12.41 7.77 -11.29
N ILE A 171 12.15 7.83 -12.60
CA ILE A 171 11.93 9.08 -13.34
C ILE A 171 10.56 9.63 -12.96
N SER A 172 9.52 8.79 -12.92
CA SER A 172 8.17 9.19 -12.50
C SER A 172 8.20 9.75 -11.07
N ARG A 173 8.87 9.08 -10.14
CA ARG A 173 9.10 9.58 -8.77
C ARG A 173 9.84 10.92 -8.75
N PHE A 174 10.90 11.08 -9.56
CA PHE A 174 11.63 12.34 -9.64
C PHE A 174 10.76 13.49 -10.13
N LEU A 175 9.93 13.25 -11.16
CA LEU A 175 9.01 14.23 -11.71
C LEU A 175 7.91 14.60 -10.71
N VAL A 176 7.30 13.62 -10.06
CA VAL A 176 6.28 13.86 -9.02
C VAL A 176 6.87 14.69 -7.90
N LYS A 177 8.01 14.28 -7.36
CA LYS A 177 8.63 14.94 -6.21
C LYS A 177 9.12 16.36 -6.51
N ASN A 178 9.79 16.58 -7.65
CA ASN A 178 10.51 17.83 -7.92
C ASN A 178 9.74 18.81 -8.81
N ILE A 179 8.72 18.34 -9.52
CA ILE A 179 7.93 19.19 -10.42
C ILE A 179 6.49 19.25 -9.94
N TRP A 180 5.84 18.11 -9.77
CA TRP A 180 4.42 18.07 -9.45
C TRP A 180 4.10 18.56 -8.04
N ARG A 181 4.77 18.04 -7.04
CA ARG A 181 4.58 18.44 -5.64
C ARG A 181 4.75 19.95 -5.39
N PRO A 182 5.80 20.62 -5.89
CA PRO A 182 5.90 22.07 -5.78
C PRO A 182 4.75 22.82 -6.47
N LEU A 183 4.28 22.32 -7.63
CA LEU A 183 3.14 22.93 -8.34
C LEU A 183 1.84 22.76 -7.57
N GLU A 184 1.61 21.59 -6.96
CA GLU A 184 0.44 21.30 -6.13
C GLU A 184 0.42 22.18 -4.87
N THR A 185 1.55 22.37 -4.21
CA THR A 185 1.67 23.29 -3.06
C THR A 185 1.46 24.76 -3.45
N MET A 186 1.67 25.12 -4.73
CA MET A 186 1.38 26.46 -5.29
C MET A 186 -0.07 26.58 -5.80
N GLY A 187 -0.92 25.56 -5.62
CA GLY A 187 -2.34 25.59 -5.95
C GLY A 187 -2.70 24.98 -7.31
N ALA A 188 -1.81 24.25 -7.96
CA ALA A 188 -2.14 23.47 -9.15
C ALA A 188 -3.07 22.30 -8.74
N SER A 189 -4.26 22.27 -9.35
CA SER A 189 -5.22 21.17 -9.11
C SER A 189 -4.77 19.91 -9.82
N ASP A 190 -4.95 18.75 -9.17
CA ASP A 190 -4.76 17.44 -9.78
C ASP A 190 -5.65 17.31 -11.04
N PRO A 191 -5.08 17.09 -12.23
CA PRO A 191 -5.84 16.93 -13.47
C PRO A 191 -6.83 15.77 -13.42
N THR A 192 -6.57 14.73 -12.59
CA THR A 192 -7.47 13.60 -12.40
C THR A 192 -8.69 13.95 -11.56
N GLY A 193 -8.56 14.91 -10.65
CA GLY A 193 -9.67 15.45 -9.84
C GLY A 193 -10.66 16.30 -10.65
N LEU A 194 -10.21 16.97 -11.71
CA LEU A 194 -11.08 17.78 -12.59
C LEU A 194 -12.07 16.95 -13.39
N ALA A 195 -11.74 15.69 -13.70
CA ALA A 195 -12.65 14.77 -14.40
C ALA A 195 -13.86 14.36 -13.56
N LYS A 196 -13.77 14.38 -12.23
CA LYS A 196 -14.88 14.06 -11.31
C LYS A 196 -15.88 15.21 -11.17
N ASN A 197 -15.42 16.45 -11.20
CA ASN A 197 -16.30 17.62 -11.01
C ASN A 197 -17.17 17.96 -12.23
N ASN A 198 -16.80 17.53 -13.44
CA ASN A 198 -17.59 17.79 -14.64
C ASN A 198 -18.79 16.85 -14.83
N LYS A 199 -18.89 15.74 -14.08
CA LYS A 199 -20.08 14.84 -14.11
C LYS A 199 -21.22 15.29 -13.21
N THR A 200 -20.99 16.18 -12.26
CA THR A 200 -22.01 16.65 -11.30
C THR A 200 -22.71 17.95 -11.74
N LYS A 201 -22.28 18.58 -12.83
CA LYS A 201 -22.91 19.84 -13.34
C LYS A 201 -23.84 19.64 -14.55
N LYS A 202 -24.20 18.39 -14.88
CA LYS A 202 -25.24 18.09 -15.88
C LYS A 202 -26.36 17.28 -15.22
N LYS A 203 -27.16 17.97 -14.44
CA LYS A 203 -28.55 17.60 -14.15
C LYS A 203 -29.36 18.89 -14.02
#